data_e505327da2d7cd973e1634db2096ae4f
#
_entry.id   e505327da2d7cd973e1634db2096ae4f
#
_cell.length_a   1.000
_cell.length_b   1.000
_cell.length_c   1.000
_cell.angle_alpha   90.00
_cell.angle_beta   90.00
_cell.angle_gamma   90.00
#
_symmetry.space_group_name_H-M   'P 1'
#
loop_
_entity.id
_entity.type
_entity.pdbx_description
1 polymer ?
#
loop_
_entity_poly.entity_id
_entity_poly.type
_entity_poly.pdbx_seq_one_letter_code
_entity_poly.pdbx_strand_id
1 'polypeptide(L)'
;MGTSSMYHMCFSIMHLEESRQVSAIRQSFRWQHRRKEKAERLIGDGMDLEAVEWCACFVSWCADQSGYIQSGVIPKFSLCSDGVKWFESKGRFRDGSYTPVAGDIIFFDWGNNGTIDHVGIVESVSGGTVNTIEGNSGDKVARRSYRIGSSNIYGYGVPAY
;
A
#
# COMPACT_ATOMS: atom_id res chain seq x y z
N MET A 1 5.56 20.72 3.67
CA MET A 1 6.28 20.46 2.40
C MET A 1 6.36 18.97 2.03
N GLY A 2 5.86 18.02 2.83
CA GLY A 2 6.05 16.57 2.62
C GLY A 2 4.99 15.83 1.80
N THR A 3 3.72 16.17 1.92
CA THR A 3 2.60 15.48 1.25
C THR A 3 2.65 15.53 -0.28
N SER A 4 3.27 16.57 -0.83
CA SER A 4 3.42 16.78 -2.27
C SER A 4 4.34 15.76 -2.95
N SER A 5 5.35 15.21 -2.24
CA SER A 5 6.39 14.37 -2.85
C SER A 5 5.89 12.97 -3.18
N MET A 6 5.20 12.29 -2.26
CA MET A 6 4.69 10.93 -2.51
C MET A 6 3.57 10.92 -3.56
N TYR A 7 2.67 11.90 -3.50
CA TYR A 7 1.63 12.12 -4.50
C TYR A 7 2.21 12.36 -5.90
N HIS A 8 3.15 13.31 -6.04
CA HIS A 8 3.78 13.61 -7.33
C HIS A 8 4.55 12.43 -7.90
N MET A 9 5.14 11.61 -7.04
CA MET A 9 5.88 10.44 -7.50
C MET A 9 4.96 9.30 -7.93
N CYS A 10 3.91 9.00 -7.18
CA CYS A 10 2.88 8.05 -7.62
C CYS A 10 2.20 8.54 -8.91
N PHE A 11 1.98 9.85 -9.04
CA PHE A 11 1.47 10.47 -10.27
C PHE A 11 2.44 10.31 -11.45
N SER A 12 3.73 10.56 -11.23
CA SER A 12 4.78 10.37 -12.26
C SER A 12 4.94 8.91 -12.68
N ILE A 13 4.76 7.97 -11.75
CA ILE A 13 4.80 6.54 -12.01
C ILE A 13 3.64 6.12 -12.92
N MET A 14 2.45 6.68 -12.75
CA MET A 14 1.29 6.35 -13.58
C MET A 14 1.45 6.79 -15.04
N HIS A 15 2.40 7.65 -15.35
CA HIS A 15 2.71 8.11 -16.71
C HIS A 15 3.90 7.37 -17.35
N LEU A 16 4.60 6.52 -16.61
CA LEU A 16 5.58 5.60 -17.19
C LEU A 16 4.85 4.39 -17.79
N GLU A 17 5.35 3.84 -18.88
CA GLU A 17 4.76 2.66 -19.52
C GLU A 17 4.49 1.54 -18.50
N GLU A 18 3.26 1.05 -18.48
CA GLU A 18 2.72 0.08 -17.51
C GLU A 18 3.64 -1.14 -17.30
N SER A 19 4.27 -1.62 -18.37
CA SER A 19 5.22 -2.75 -18.34
C SER A 19 6.51 -2.47 -17.55
N ARG A 20 7.01 -1.23 -17.57
CA ARG A 20 8.23 -0.83 -16.83
C ARG A 20 7.95 -0.65 -15.35
N GLN A 21 6.77 -0.14 -14.98
CA GLN A 21 6.36 0.04 -13.59
C GLN A 21 6.19 -1.30 -12.87
N VAL A 22 5.43 -2.20 -13.48
CA VAL A 22 5.22 -3.56 -12.95
C VAL A 22 6.55 -4.29 -12.82
N SER A 23 7.45 -4.14 -13.79
CA SER A 23 8.78 -4.74 -13.74
C SER A 23 9.66 -4.16 -12.63
N ALA A 24 9.66 -2.85 -12.41
CA ALA A 24 10.43 -2.19 -11.34
C ALA A 24 9.89 -2.57 -9.95
N ILE A 25 8.57 -2.62 -9.81
CA ILE A 25 7.90 -3.06 -8.58
C ILE A 25 8.20 -4.53 -8.32
N ARG A 26 8.11 -5.41 -9.34
CA ARG A 26 8.46 -6.83 -9.25
C ARG A 26 9.95 -7.06 -8.97
N GLN A 27 10.86 -6.21 -9.45
CA GLN A 27 12.30 -6.30 -9.10
C GLN A 27 12.56 -5.91 -7.64
N SER A 28 11.91 -4.87 -7.15
CA SER A 28 11.92 -4.53 -5.71
C SER A 28 11.36 -5.67 -4.86
N PHE A 29 10.36 -6.37 -5.40
CA PHE A 29 9.72 -7.54 -4.81
C PHE A 29 10.66 -8.76 -4.73
N ARG A 30 11.43 -9.06 -5.77
CA ARG A 30 12.41 -10.17 -5.78
C ARG A 30 13.45 -10.05 -4.66
N TRP A 31 13.77 -8.84 -4.23
CA TRP A 31 14.66 -8.65 -3.08
C TRP A 31 13.98 -9.00 -1.74
N GLN A 32 12.70 -8.72 -1.60
CA GLN A 32 11.92 -9.12 -0.42
C GLN A 32 11.63 -10.63 -0.42
N HIS A 33 11.40 -11.22 -1.61
CA HIS A 33 11.20 -12.66 -1.78
C HIS A 33 12.43 -13.50 -1.42
N ARG A 34 13.64 -13.04 -1.72
CA ARG A 34 14.86 -13.77 -1.31
C ARG A 34 14.97 -13.96 0.21
N ARG A 35 14.36 -13.11 1.00
CA ARG A 35 14.23 -13.31 2.45
C ARG A 35 13.13 -14.33 2.80
N LYS A 36 12.06 -14.36 2.02
CA LYS A 36 10.95 -15.31 2.18
C LYS A 36 11.36 -16.70 1.69
N GLU A 37 12.00 -16.83 0.53
CA GLU A 37 12.55 -18.10 0.01
C GLU A 37 13.51 -18.79 1.00
N LYS A 38 14.25 -18.02 1.79
CA LYS A 38 15.11 -18.59 2.85
C LYS A 38 14.27 -19.15 4.01
N ALA A 39 13.10 -18.60 4.27
CA ALA A 39 12.15 -19.12 5.26
C ALA A 39 11.32 -20.29 4.69
N GLU A 40 10.97 -20.25 3.40
CA GLU A 40 10.16 -21.26 2.70
C GLU A 40 10.95 -22.56 2.40
N ARG A 41 12.25 -22.50 2.17
CA ARG A 41 13.13 -23.69 2.14
C ARG A 41 13.11 -24.49 3.44
N LEU A 42 12.56 -23.90 4.51
CA LEU A 42 12.36 -24.57 5.79
C LEU A 42 10.96 -25.19 5.95
N ILE A 43 10.02 -24.93 5.03
CA ILE A 43 8.59 -25.30 5.20
C ILE A 43 8.06 -26.18 4.03
N GLY A 44 8.80 -26.37 2.92
CA GLY A 44 8.42 -27.29 1.84
C GLY A 44 7.56 -26.68 0.72
N ASP A 45 7.65 -27.27 -0.45
CA ASP A 45 7.15 -26.84 -1.76
C ASP A 45 5.67 -26.48 -1.85
N GLY A 46 5.35 -25.41 -2.62
CA GLY A 46 4.04 -25.29 -3.23
C GLY A 46 3.39 -23.91 -3.31
N MET A 47 4.12 -22.81 -3.34
CA MET A 47 3.50 -21.50 -3.54
C MET A 47 3.79 -20.94 -4.93
N ASP A 48 2.73 -20.81 -5.73
CA ASP A 48 2.74 -20.21 -7.05
C ASP A 48 3.10 -18.70 -6.94
N LEU A 49 4.28 -18.33 -7.41
CA LEU A 49 4.81 -16.98 -7.34
C LEU A 49 4.08 -15.97 -8.25
N GLU A 50 3.21 -16.44 -9.14
CA GLU A 50 2.39 -15.59 -10.01
C GLU A 50 1.15 -15.03 -9.29
N ALA A 51 0.76 -15.63 -8.18
CA ALA A 51 -0.43 -15.26 -7.40
C ALA A 51 -0.13 -14.35 -6.19
N VAL A 52 1.09 -13.82 -6.06
CA VAL A 52 1.44 -13.01 -4.88
C VAL A 52 0.89 -11.59 -4.99
N GLU A 53 0.08 -11.22 -4.03
CA GLU A 53 -0.47 -9.88 -3.91
C GLU A 53 0.63 -8.85 -3.64
N TRP A 54 0.78 -7.87 -4.52
CA TRP A 54 1.85 -6.87 -4.45
C TRP A 54 1.39 -5.45 -4.07
N CYS A 55 0.15 -5.28 -3.57
CA CYS A 55 -0.39 -3.99 -3.14
C CYS A 55 0.44 -3.34 -2.03
N ALA A 56 0.81 -4.11 -0.99
CA ALA A 56 1.66 -3.63 0.11
C ALA A 56 3.09 -3.28 -0.35
N CYS A 57 3.61 -4.04 -1.30
CA CYS A 57 4.92 -3.77 -1.90
C CYS A 57 4.92 -2.50 -2.74
N PHE A 58 3.81 -2.20 -3.43
CA PHE A 58 3.64 -0.94 -4.15
C PHE A 58 3.72 0.26 -3.22
N VAL A 59 2.98 0.25 -2.11
CA VAL A 59 3.03 1.32 -1.10
C VAL A 59 4.43 1.47 -0.53
N SER A 60 5.07 0.36 -0.16
CA SER A 60 6.45 0.36 0.34
C SER A 60 7.45 0.89 -0.69
N TRP A 61 7.28 0.54 -1.96
CA TRP A 61 8.12 1.05 -3.03
C TRP A 61 7.96 2.57 -3.22
N CYS A 62 6.73 3.08 -3.23
CA CYS A 62 6.46 4.52 -3.30
C CYS A 62 7.09 5.26 -2.11
N ALA A 63 6.96 4.71 -0.91
CA ALA A 63 7.55 5.28 0.31
C ALA A 63 9.08 5.27 0.28
N ASP A 64 9.70 4.19 -0.22
CA ASP A 64 11.16 4.08 -0.35
C ASP A 64 11.72 5.11 -1.32
N GLN A 65 11.09 5.22 -2.50
CA GLN A 65 11.49 6.20 -3.52
C GLN A 65 11.32 7.65 -3.06
N SER A 66 10.41 7.91 -2.13
CA SER A 66 10.19 9.25 -1.54
C SER A 66 11.01 9.53 -0.28
N GLY A 67 11.87 8.58 0.16
CA GLY A 67 12.68 8.71 1.36
C GLY A 67 11.92 8.50 2.68
N TYR A 68 10.65 8.09 2.62
CA TYR A 68 9.82 7.97 3.83
C TYR A 68 10.07 6.69 4.62
N ILE A 69 10.66 5.67 4.01
CA ILE A 69 11.15 4.50 4.75
C ILE A 69 12.40 4.88 5.56
N GLN A 70 13.35 5.58 4.95
CA GLN A 70 14.60 5.99 5.57
C GLN A 70 14.37 6.97 6.74
N SER A 71 13.37 7.86 6.59
CA SER A 71 12.98 8.80 7.64
C SER A 71 12.07 8.20 8.72
N GLY A 72 11.61 6.94 8.55
CA GLY A 72 10.72 6.29 9.50
C GLY A 72 9.28 6.81 9.50
N VAL A 73 8.87 7.53 8.46
CA VAL A 73 7.50 8.08 8.31
C VAL A 73 6.52 7.02 7.87
N ILE A 74 6.93 6.11 6.99
CA ILE A 74 6.16 4.96 6.53
C ILE A 74 7.02 3.71 6.68
N PRO A 75 6.47 2.58 7.17
CA PRO A 75 7.21 1.34 7.31
C PRO A 75 7.45 0.68 5.96
N LYS A 76 8.45 -0.18 5.88
CA LYS A 76 8.59 -1.15 4.79
C LYS A 76 7.81 -2.41 5.16
N PHE A 77 6.80 -2.74 4.39
CA PHE A 77 5.95 -3.92 4.63
C PHE A 77 5.55 -4.61 3.33
N SER A 78 5.29 -5.90 3.40
CA SER A 78 4.83 -6.75 2.29
C SER A 78 3.49 -7.43 2.59
N LEU A 79 3.04 -7.37 3.85
CA LEU A 79 1.71 -7.81 4.29
C LEU A 79 0.92 -6.59 4.76
N CYS A 80 -0.31 -6.45 4.32
CA CYS A 80 -1.17 -5.33 4.69
C CYS A 80 -1.35 -5.23 6.20
N SER A 81 -1.52 -6.37 6.89
CA SER A 81 -1.64 -6.46 8.36
C SER A 81 -0.42 -5.92 9.11
N ASP A 82 0.78 -6.05 8.55
CA ASP A 82 2.00 -5.52 9.19
C ASP A 82 2.04 -3.99 9.10
N GLY A 83 1.54 -3.43 8.00
CA GLY A 83 1.35 -1.99 7.85
C GLY A 83 0.40 -1.44 8.92
N VAL A 84 -0.77 -2.08 9.09
CA VAL A 84 -1.74 -1.70 10.14
C VAL A 84 -1.11 -1.74 11.52
N LYS A 85 -0.50 -2.85 11.92
CA LYS A 85 0.16 -3.01 13.22
C LYS A 85 1.22 -1.94 13.48
N TRP A 86 1.97 -1.57 12.45
CA TRP A 86 2.97 -0.53 12.58
C TRP A 86 2.33 0.83 12.88
N PHE A 87 1.30 1.25 12.13
CA PHE A 87 0.59 2.50 12.39
C PHE A 87 -0.09 2.50 13.75
N GLU A 88 -0.68 1.36 14.18
CA GLU A 88 -1.23 1.18 15.52
C GLU A 88 -0.16 1.38 16.60
N SER A 89 1.00 0.76 16.44
CA SER A 89 2.13 0.88 17.39
C SER A 89 2.65 2.31 17.56
N LYS A 90 2.40 3.16 16.56
CA LYS A 90 2.76 4.59 16.58
C LYS A 90 1.60 5.50 17.03
N GLY A 91 0.43 4.94 17.36
CA GLY A 91 -0.78 5.73 17.64
C GLY A 91 -1.31 6.51 16.42
N ARG A 92 -0.96 6.07 15.22
CA ARG A 92 -1.23 6.74 13.94
C ARG A 92 -2.19 5.96 13.04
N PHE A 93 -2.89 5.00 13.59
CA PHE A 93 -4.00 4.33 12.90
C PHE A 93 -5.31 5.02 13.23
N ARG A 94 -6.20 5.13 12.24
CA ARG A 94 -7.56 5.64 12.36
C ARG A 94 -8.52 4.63 11.74
N ASP A 95 -9.69 4.47 12.31
CA ASP A 95 -10.72 3.58 11.79
C ASP A 95 -11.37 4.13 10.49
N GLY A 96 -12.26 3.35 9.88
CA GLY A 96 -12.92 3.68 8.63
C GLY A 96 -13.83 4.93 8.67
N SER A 97 -14.14 5.48 9.84
CA SER A 97 -14.93 6.71 10.00
C SER A 97 -14.10 7.99 9.83
N TYR A 98 -12.79 7.87 9.85
CA TYR A 98 -11.86 8.98 9.67
C TYR A 98 -12.00 9.60 8.28
N THR A 99 -11.90 10.90 8.17
CA THR A 99 -11.81 11.62 6.88
C THR A 99 -10.33 11.79 6.52
N PRO A 100 -9.83 11.01 5.55
CA PRO A 100 -8.41 11.03 5.21
C PRO A 100 -8.01 12.27 4.43
N VAL A 101 -6.69 12.48 4.35
CA VAL A 101 -6.09 13.50 3.49
C VAL A 101 -5.15 12.83 2.48
N ALA A 102 -4.76 13.58 1.43
CA ALA A 102 -3.82 13.09 0.44
C ALA A 102 -2.49 12.66 1.10
N GLY A 103 -2.02 11.46 0.79
CA GLY A 103 -0.83 10.85 1.36
C GLY A 103 -1.11 9.86 2.48
N ASP A 104 -2.29 9.83 3.07
CA ASP A 104 -2.67 8.77 4.01
C ASP A 104 -2.66 7.40 3.33
N ILE A 105 -2.43 6.36 4.11
CA ILE A 105 -2.43 4.97 3.64
C ILE A 105 -3.79 4.37 3.99
N ILE A 106 -4.53 3.89 2.99
CA ILE A 106 -5.86 3.29 3.18
C ILE A 106 -5.74 1.77 3.16
N PHE A 107 -6.39 1.10 4.12
CA PHE A 107 -6.44 -0.36 4.26
C PHE A 107 -7.87 -0.86 4.09
N PHE A 108 -8.02 -2.00 3.43
CA PHE A 108 -9.31 -2.59 3.11
C PHE A 108 -9.45 -4.00 3.68
N ASP A 109 -10.67 -4.32 4.08
CA ASP A 109 -11.17 -5.65 4.42
C ASP A 109 -12.40 -5.91 3.55
N TRP A 110 -12.18 -6.54 2.39
CA TRP A 110 -13.24 -6.77 1.40
C TRP A 110 -14.29 -7.75 1.91
N GLY A 111 -13.87 -8.69 2.74
CA GLY A 111 -14.73 -9.72 3.31
C GLY A 111 -15.49 -9.28 4.56
N ASN A 112 -15.17 -8.13 5.14
CA ASN A 112 -15.66 -7.68 6.45
C ASN A 112 -15.49 -8.76 7.54
N ASN A 113 -14.34 -9.44 7.51
CA ASN A 113 -14.05 -10.59 8.38
C ASN A 113 -12.84 -10.35 9.30
N GLY A 114 -12.31 -9.12 9.32
CA GLY A 114 -11.13 -8.73 10.10
C GLY A 114 -9.81 -9.04 9.41
N THR A 115 -9.84 -9.59 8.19
CA THR A 115 -8.63 -9.82 7.38
C THR A 115 -8.35 -8.60 6.50
N ILE A 116 -7.13 -8.08 6.58
CA ILE A 116 -6.74 -6.92 5.76
C ILE A 116 -6.27 -7.43 4.40
N ASP A 117 -7.12 -7.24 3.38
CA ASP A 117 -6.93 -7.84 2.06
C ASP A 117 -6.16 -6.94 1.10
N HIS A 118 -6.20 -5.61 1.31
CA HIS A 118 -5.67 -4.67 0.34
C HIS A 118 -5.20 -3.37 0.99
N VAL A 119 -4.35 -2.63 0.26
CA VAL A 119 -3.82 -1.34 0.69
C VAL A 119 -3.59 -0.43 -0.50
N GLY A 120 -3.81 0.85 -0.30
CA GLY A 120 -3.55 1.90 -1.29
C GLY A 120 -3.05 3.19 -0.66
N ILE A 121 -2.86 4.20 -1.49
CA ILE A 121 -2.44 5.55 -1.11
C ILE A 121 -3.59 6.50 -1.44
N VAL A 122 -3.99 7.32 -0.51
CA VAL A 122 -5.00 8.36 -0.73
C VAL A 122 -4.43 9.44 -1.65
N GLU A 123 -5.06 9.63 -2.79
CA GLU A 123 -4.73 10.66 -3.77
C GLU A 123 -5.43 11.98 -3.45
N SER A 124 -6.73 11.92 -3.16
CA SER A 124 -7.54 13.09 -2.85
C SER A 124 -8.85 12.69 -2.18
N VAL A 125 -9.49 13.68 -1.57
CA VAL A 125 -10.85 13.54 -1.01
C VAL A 125 -11.71 14.67 -1.52
N SER A 126 -12.90 14.33 -2.04
CA SER A 126 -13.89 15.33 -2.45
C SER A 126 -15.30 14.74 -2.41
N GLY A 127 -16.28 15.54 -2.00
CA GLY A 127 -17.70 15.17 -2.05
C GLY A 127 -18.04 13.86 -1.32
N GLY A 128 -17.35 13.54 -0.21
CA GLY A 128 -17.56 12.29 0.53
C GLY A 128 -16.94 11.06 -0.13
N THR A 129 -16.08 11.26 -1.13
CA THR A 129 -15.37 10.22 -1.87
C THR A 129 -13.88 10.33 -1.62
N VAL A 130 -13.22 9.22 -1.30
CA VAL A 130 -11.78 9.07 -1.28
C VAL A 130 -11.31 8.46 -2.60
N ASN A 131 -10.40 9.14 -3.27
CA ASN A 131 -9.73 8.65 -4.46
C ASN A 131 -8.36 8.11 -4.07
N THR A 132 -8.00 6.97 -4.64
CA THR A 132 -6.79 6.23 -4.28
C THR A 132 -5.94 5.91 -5.50
N ILE A 133 -4.65 5.66 -5.24
CA ILE A 133 -3.72 5.00 -6.17
C ILE A 133 -3.33 3.68 -5.54
N GLU A 134 -3.52 2.58 -6.26
CA GLU A 134 -3.38 1.23 -5.75
C GLU A 134 -2.53 0.37 -6.65
N GLY A 135 -1.63 -0.41 -6.06
CA GLY A 135 -0.94 -1.50 -6.75
C GLY A 135 -1.76 -2.79 -6.67
N ASN A 136 -1.54 -3.69 -7.62
CA ASN A 136 -2.27 -4.97 -7.72
C ASN A 136 -3.79 -4.83 -7.80
N SER A 137 -4.27 -3.75 -8.37
CA SER A 137 -5.69 -3.51 -8.59
C SER A 137 -6.08 -3.97 -10.00
N GLY A 138 -6.38 -5.28 -10.15
CA GLY A 138 -6.50 -5.94 -11.45
C GLY A 138 -5.13 -6.15 -12.11
N ASP A 139 -4.15 -6.58 -11.34
CA ASP A 139 -2.74 -6.82 -11.70
C ASP A 139 -2.02 -5.61 -12.31
N LYS A 140 -2.44 -4.40 -11.93
CA LYS A 140 -1.85 -3.14 -12.38
C LYS A 140 -1.89 -2.06 -11.30
N VAL A 141 -1.19 -0.96 -11.53
CA VAL A 141 -1.39 0.28 -10.77
C VAL A 141 -2.61 0.98 -11.33
N ALA A 142 -3.60 1.28 -10.48
CA ALA A 142 -4.85 1.89 -10.90
C ALA A 142 -5.34 2.94 -9.90
N ARG A 143 -6.10 3.92 -10.41
CA ARG A 143 -6.94 4.79 -9.59
C ARG A 143 -8.26 4.11 -9.27
N ARG A 144 -8.70 4.27 -8.02
CA ARG A 144 -10.01 3.83 -7.55
C ARG A 144 -10.67 4.93 -6.75
N SER A 145 -11.97 4.78 -6.53
CA SER A 145 -12.77 5.73 -5.76
C SER A 145 -13.71 4.96 -4.84
N TYR A 146 -13.79 5.38 -3.58
CA TYR A 146 -14.63 4.75 -2.56
C TYR A 146 -15.37 5.81 -1.79
N ARG A 147 -16.57 5.47 -1.30
CA ARG A 147 -17.30 6.34 -0.38
C ARG A 147 -16.61 6.29 0.99
N ILE A 148 -16.38 7.45 1.61
CA ILE A 148 -15.89 7.53 2.99
C ILE A 148 -16.91 6.84 3.91
N GLY A 149 -16.41 6.04 4.85
CA GLY A 149 -17.24 5.22 5.75
C GLY A 149 -17.83 3.97 5.11
N SER A 150 -17.37 3.58 3.90
CA SER A 150 -17.71 2.26 3.34
C SER A 150 -17.23 1.15 4.28
N SER A 151 -18.08 0.11 4.49
CA SER A 151 -17.75 -1.03 5.36
C SER A 151 -16.50 -1.78 4.95
N ASN A 152 -16.10 -1.69 3.67
CA ASN A 152 -14.90 -2.33 3.16
C ASN A 152 -13.61 -1.57 3.51
N ILE A 153 -13.72 -0.33 4.00
CA ILE A 153 -12.56 0.42 4.47
C ILE A 153 -12.30 0.04 5.93
N TYR A 154 -11.22 -0.71 6.15
CA TYR A 154 -10.81 -1.10 7.50
C TYR A 154 -10.32 0.10 8.30
N GLY A 155 -9.52 0.97 7.67
CA GLY A 155 -9.03 2.18 8.30
C GLY A 155 -7.87 2.81 7.55
N TYR A 156 -7.20 3.73 8.23
CA TYR A 156 -6.16 4.57 7.64
C TYR A 156 -4.93 4.63 8.53
N GLY A 157 -3.76 4.48 7.91
CA GLY A 157 -2.48 4.88 8.49
C GLY A 157 -2.22 6.35 8.17
N VAL A 158 -1.93 7.15 9.18
CA VAL A 158 -1.69 8.59 9.05
C VAL A 158 -0.19 8.87 9.24
N PRO A 159 0.59 9.02 8.16
CA PRO A 159 2.03 9.26 8.26
C PRO A 159 2.36 10.61 8.89
N ALA A 160 3.55 10.72 9.49
CA ALA A 160 4.05 11.96 10.11
C ALA A 160 4.97 12.70 9.15
N TYR A 161 4.41 13.21 8.08
CA TYR A 161 5.17 14.01 7.13
C TYR A 161 5.82 15.25 7.76
#